data_240101445b0ec5367b31ebd2bc0b3514
#
_entry.id   240101445b0ec5367b31ebd2bc0b3514
#
_cell.length_a   1.000
_cell.length_b   1.000
_cell.length_c   1.000
_cell.angle_alpha   90.00
_cell.angle_beta   90.00
_cell.angle_gamma   90.00
#
_symmetry.space_group_name_H-M   'P 1'
#
loop_
_entity.id
_entity.type
_entity.pdbx_description
1 polymer ?
#
loop_
_entity_poly.entity_id
_entity_poly.type
_entity_poly.pdbx_seq_one_letter_code
_entity_poly.pdbx_strand_id
1 'polypeptide(L)'
;KDLSLALAATAVRIEAPVPGRSMIGIEVPNDELSLVSLRRLMESNEFQRMTSRLKIALGQDVSGNPVVADLGRMPHLLIAGATGSGKSVCINSIVTCLLLGNTPEDLRLLMVDPKMVELVNFNGIPHLLSPVLVEVERVVGTLRWVLREMDRRYKLFSAAQARSIDHFNQNLVSEGGQPIPYIVVVVDELADLMMAAPDEVERSLCRLAQMSRATGIHLVVATQRPSVDVVTGLIKANFPARISFAVTSQADSRVILDVAGADKL
;
A
#
# COMPACT_ATOMS: atom_id res chain seq x y z
N LYS A 1 -5.10 25.01 23.10
CA LYS A 1 -6.10 24.98 24.19
C LYS A 1 -7.16 26.08 23.99
N ASP A 2 -6.77 27.35 23.84
CA ASP A 2 -7.71 28.46 23.70
C ASP A 2 -8.56 28.36 22.42
N LEU A 3 -7.97 27.92 21.30
CA LEU A 3 -8.67 27.65 20.06
C LEU A 3 -9.66 26.47 20.19
N SER A 4 -9.30 25.39 20.87
CA SER A 4 -10.20 24.27 21.10
C SER A 4 -11.40 24.67 21.98
N LEU A 5 -11.17 25.52 22.98
CA LEU A 5 -12.24 26.08 23.82
C LEU A 5 -13.16 27.02 23.02
N ALA A 6 -12.57 27.91 22.22
CA ALA A 6 -13.33 28.87 21.41
C ALA A 6 -14.18 28.20 20.32
N LEU A 7 -13.71 27.05 19.80
CA LEU A 7 -14.39 26.26 18.77
C LEU A 7 -15.26 25.12 19.35
N ALA A 8 -15.33 25.01 20.68
CA ALA A 8 -16.04 23.93 21.39
C ALA A 8 -15.62 22.52 20.92
N ALA A 9 -14.37 22.36 20.43
CA ALA A 9 -13.88 21.12 19.83
C ALA A 9 -13.00 20.35 20.83
N THR A 10 -13.12 19.02 20.83
CA THR A 10 -12.36 18.11 21.68
C THR A 10 -10.87 18.10 21.32
N ALA A 11 -10.56 18.24 20.02
CA ALA A 11 -9.21 18.38 19.49
C ALA A 11 -9.21 19.32 18.29
N VAL A 12 -8.12 20.05 18.09
CA VAL A 12 -7.91 20.92 16.91
C VAL A 12 -6.52 20.62 16.37
N ARG A 13 -6.42 20.31 15.09
CA ARG A 13 -5.16 20.15 14.40
C ARG A 13 -4.83 21.41 13.61
N ILE A 14 -3.58 21.85 13.71
CA ILE A 14 -3.08 23.02 12.98
C ILE A 14 -2.03 22.53 11.99
N GLU A 15 -2.24 22.79 10.71
CA GLU A 15 -1.32 22.51 9.64
C GLU A 15 -0.77 23.81 9.06
N ALA A 16 0.55 24.03 9.21
CA ALA A 16 1.20 25.26 8.80
C ALA A 16 2.57 25.01 8.15
N PRO A 17 2.74 25.31 6.87
CA PRO A 17 1.73 25.72 5.89
C PRO A 17 0.88 24.54 5.37
N VAL A 18 -0.30 24.81 4.86
CA VAL A 18 -1.07 23.80 4.12
C VAL A 18 -0.31 23.47 2.82
N PRO A 19 -0.06 22.18 2.49
CA PRO A 19 0.67 21.81 1.29
C PRO A 19 0.12 22.46 0.03
N GLY A 20 1.02 23.12 -0.73
CA GLY A 20 0.66 23.83 -1.97
C GLY A 20 -0.09 25.16 -1.78
N ARG A 21 -0.26 25.66 -0.55
CA ARG A 21 -0.93 26.93 -0.26
C ARG A 21 -0.17 27.73 0.81
N SER A 22 -0.12 29.06 0.64
CA SER A 22 0.49 29.98 1.62
C SER A 22 -0.52 30.35 2.71
N MET A 23 -1.06 29.35 3.43
CA MET A 23 -2.05 29.56 4.49
C MET A 23 -1.87 28.53 5.62
N ILE A 24 -2.46 28.84 6.76
CA ILE A 24 -2.55 27.93 7.90
C ILE A 24 -3.90 27.26 7.84
N GLY A 25 -3.93 25.92 7.91
CA GLY A 25 -5.14 25.12 8.05
C GLY A 25 -5.45 24.85 9.52
N ILE A 26 -6.70 24.97 9.89
CA ILE A 26 -7.23 24.57 11.20
C ILE A 26 -8.27 23.50 10.94
N GLU A 27 -7.98 22.25 11.32
CA GLU A 27 -8.90 21.13 11.20
C GLU A 27 -9.66 20.97 12.52
N VAL A 28 -10.97 21.02 12.41
CA VAL A 28 -11.90 20.85 13.54
C VAL A 28 -12.71 19.58 13.28
N PRO A 29 -12.77 18.63 14.23
CA PRO A 29 -13.59 17.44 14.07
C PRO A 29 -15.05 17.80 13.82
N ASN A 30 -15.71 17.04 12.94
CA ASN A 30 -17.15 17.17 12.73
C ASN A 30 -17.92 16.55 13.91
N ASP A 31 -19.05 17.11 14.28
CA ASP A 31 -19.95 16.57 15.31
C ASP A 31 -20.54 15.21 14.88
N GLU A 32 -20.81 15.05 13.57
CA GLU A 32 -21.31 13.81 12.99
C GLU A 32 -20.29 13.20 12.03
N LEU A 33 -20.03 11.89 12.21
CA LEU A 33 -19.16 11.13 11.32
C LEU A 33 -19.92 10.71 10.06
N SER A 34 -19.47 11.14 8.90
CA SER A 34 -20.01 10.68 7.63
C SER A 34 -19.27 9.44 7.12
N LEU A 35 -20.02 8.43 6.66
CA LEU A 35 -19.44 7.22 6.08
C LEU A 35 -18.86 7.51 4.71
N VAL A 36 -17.55 7.28 4.56
CA VAL A 36 -16.85 7.32 3.27
C VAL A 36 -16.89 5.93 2.62
N SER A 37 -17.87 5.72 1.75
CA SER A 37 -18.09 4.42 1.09
C SER A 37 -17.06 4.20 -0.04
N LEU A 38 -16.42 3.03 -0.06
CA LEU A 38 -15.52 2.63 -1.14
C LEU A 38 -16.21 2.66 -2.51
N ARG A 39 -17.47 2.20 -2.58
CA ARG A 39 -18.25 2.23 -3.81
C ARG A 39 -18.36 3.64 -4.39
N ARG A 40 -18.71 4.62 -3.54
CA ARG A 40 -18.83 6.02 -3.95
C ARG A 40 -17.50 6.58 -4.47
N LEU A 41 -16.38 6.20 -3.85
CA LEU A 41 -15.05 6.60 -4.31
C LEU A 41 -14.71 5.98 -5.65
N MET A 42 -15.00 4.70 -5.85
CA MET A 42 -14.76 4.02 -7.13
C MET A 42 -15.67 4.53 -8.26
N GLU A 43 -16.87 5.01 -7.95
CA GLU A 43 -17.79 5.63 -8.91
C GLU A 43 -17.43 7.11 -9.21
N SER A 44 -16.49 7.72 -8.47
CA SER A 44 -16.05 9.10 -8.68
C SER A 44 -15.38 9.32 -10.04
N ASN A 45 -15.50 10.56 -10.56
CA ASN A 45 -14.84 10.92 -11.82
C ASN A 45 -13.32 10.77 -11.77
N GLU A 46 -12.72 11.07 -10.62
CA GLU A 46 -11.29 10.98 -10.37
C GLU A 46 -10.81 9.53 -10.53
N PHE A 47 -11.53 8.58 -9.94
CA PHE A 47 -11.22 7.16 -10.05
C PHE A 47 -11.48 6.62 -11.46
N GLN A 48 -12.60 6.98 -12.08
CA GLN A 48 -12.99 6.48 -13.40
C GLN A 48 -12.06 6.98 -14.52
N ARG A 49 -11.58 8.21 -14.45
CA ARG A 49 -10.65 8.80 -15.44
C ARG A 49 -9.25 8.20 -15.37
N MET A 50 -8.89 7.54 -14.27
CA MET A 50 -7.59 6.89 -14.14
C MET A 50 -7.56 5.60 -14.95
N THR A 51 -6.66 5.52 -15.91
CA THR A 51 -6.53 4.38 -16.84
C THR A 51 -5.66 3.25 -16.31
N SER A 52 -4.94 3.47 -15.18
CA SER A 52 -4.08 2.46 -14.57
C SER A 52 -4.87 1.22 -14.13
N ARG A 53 -4.30 0.05 -14.35
CA ARG A 53 -4.80 -1.22 -13.80
C ARG A 53 -4.61 -1.32 -12.28
N LEU A 54 -3.66 -0.56 -11.73
CA LEU A 54 -3.31 -0.57 -10.31
C LEU A 54 -3.85 0.66 -9.57
N LYS A 55 -4.98 1.22 -10.03
CA LYS A 55 -5.65 2.33 -9.37
C LYS A 55 -6.32 1.90 -8.08
N ILE A 56 -6.20 2.72 -7.05
CA ILE A 56 -6.75 2.49 -5.72
C ILE A 56 -7.46 3.75 -5.21
N ALA A 57 -8.53 3.56 -4.44
CA ALA A 57 -9.22 4.63 -3.74
C ALA A 57 -8.76 4.65 -2.28
N LEU A 58 -8.29 5.80 -1.81
CA LEU A 58 -7.76 5.97 -0.46
C LEU A 58 -8.77 6.58 0.51
N GLY A 59 -9.67 7.44 0.04
CA GLY A 59 -10.64 8.12 0.89
C GLY A 59 -11.09 9.45 0.33
N GLN A 60 -11.39 10.38 1.21
CA GLN A 60 -11.68 11.77 0.89
C GLN A 60 -10.73 12.71 1.64
N ASP A 61 -10.40 13.83 1.03
CA ASP A 61 -9.67 14.90 1.71
C ASP A 61 -10.61 15.66 2.69
N VAL A 62 -10.04 16.61 3.43
CA VAL A 62 -10.79 17.46 4.37
C VAL A 62 -11.88 18.31 3.71
N SER A 63 -11.84 18.48 2.39
CA SER A 63 -12.85 19.19 1.61
C SER A 63 -13.92 18.25 1.02
N GLY A 64 -13.81 16.94 1.26
CA GLY A 64 -14.71 15.92 0.75
C GLY A 64 -14.42 15.46 -0.67
N ASN A 65 -13.29 15.87 -1.26
CA ASN A 65 -12.90 15.41 -2.60
C ASN A 65 -12.34 13.99 -2.55
N PRO A 66 -12.65 13.12 -3.53
CA PRO A 66 -12.08 11.79 -3.62
C PRO A 66 -10.55 11.83 -3.75
N VAL A 67 -9.86 11.03 -2.95
CA VAL A 67 -8.41 10.82 -3.03
C VAL A 67 -8.16 9.44 -3.63
N VAL A 68 -7.61 9.43 -4.83
CA VAL A 68 -7.27 8.23 -5.58
C VAL A 68 -5.79 8.20 -5.91
N ALA A 69 -5.22 7.01 -6.04
CA ALA A 69 -3.81 6.85 -6.31
C ALA A 69 -3.58 5.68 -7.28
N ASP A 70 -2.37 5.64 -7.84
CA ASP A 70 -1.91 4.59 -8.73
C ASP A 70 -0.72 3.88 -8.11
N LEU A 71 -0.90 2.64 -7.70
CA LEU A 71 0.16 1.83 -7.10
C LEU A 71 1.33 1.60 -8.08
N GLY A 72 1.08 1.58 -9.39
CA GLY A 72 2.14 1.49 -10.39
C GLY A 72 3.06 2.72 -10.42
N ARG A 73 2.54 3.90 -10.05
CA ARG A 73 3.33 5.13 -9.91
C ARG A 73 4.02 5.24 -8.56
N MET A 74 3.39 4.74 -7.50
CA MET A 74 3.95 4.73 -6.13
C MET A 74 4.89 3.54 -5.86
N PRO A 75 5.21 2.72 -6.78
CA PRO A 75 5.55 1.30 -6.93
C PRO A 75 5.37 0.43 -5.68
N HIS A 76 5.67 0.95 -4.52
CA HIS A 76 5.59 0.22 -3.24
C HIS A 76 5.03 1.14 -2.18
N LEU A 77 4.12 0.62 -1.38
CA LEU A 77 3.39 1.36 -0.36
C LEU A 77 3.66 0.76 1.03
N LEU A 78 4.05 1.60 1.96
CA LEU A 78 4.18 1.26 3.37
C LEU A 78 3.03 1.89 4.15
N ILE A 79 2.32 1.09 4.96
CA ILE A 79 1.16 1.52 5.74
C ILE A 79 1.42 1.24 7.21
N ALA A 80 1.26 2.24 8.07
CA ALA A 80 1.36 2.05 9.51
C ALA A 80 0.11 2.58 10.22
N GLY A 81 -0.18 2.01 11.38
CA GLY A 81 -1.27 2.46 12.24
C GLY A 81 -1.52 1.52 13.40
N ALA A 82 -1.88 2.07 14.56
CA ALA A 82 -2.22 1.29 15.73
C ALA A 82 -3.46 0.39 15.49
N THR A 83 -3.66 -0.60 16.35
CA THR A 83 -4.86 -1.44 16.29
C THR A 83 -6.12 -0.58 16.38
N GLY A 84 -7.08 -0.82 15.49
CA GLY A 84 -8.33 -0.05 15.43
C GLY A 84 -8.22 1.32 14.75
N SER A 85 -7.07 1.73 14.24
CA SER A 85 -6.87 3.03 13.56
C SER A 85 -7.43 3.10 12.14
N GLY A 86 -7.83 1.97 11.53
CA GLY A 86 -8.30 1.90 10.15
C GLY A 86 -7.32 1.26 9.16
N LYS A 87 -6.13 0.83 9.60
CA LYS A 87 -5.11 0.18 8.76
C LYS A 87 -5.68 -0.98 7.94
N SER A 88 -6.36 -1.92 8.58
CA SER A 88 -6.94 -3.10 7.94
C SER A 88 -8.05 -2.73 6.94
N VAL A 89 -8.86 -1.73 7.26
CA VAL A 89 -9.88 -1.20 6.33
C VAL A 89 -9.21 -0.64 5.07
N CYS A 90 -8.12 0.09 5.20
CA CYS A 90 -7.36 0.61 4.08
C CYS A 90 -6.79 -0.52 3.21
N ILE A 91 -6.16 -1.53 3.80
CA ILE A 91 -5.63 -2.69 3.06
C ILE A 91 -6.75 -3.40 2.31
N ASN A 92 -7.87 -3.70 2.98
CA ASN A 92 -9.03 -4.34 2.36
C ASN A 92 -9.62 -3.49 1.23
N SER A 93 -9.66 -2.16 1.38
CA SER A 93 -10.09 -1.25 0.32
C SER A 93 -9.16 -1.28 -0.88
N ILE A 94 -7.83 -1.29 -0.67
CA ILE A 94 -6.83 -1.42 -1.73
C ILE A 94 -7.02 -2.73 -2.48
N VAL A 95 -7.08 -3.85 -1.75
CA VAL A 95 -7.29 -5.18 -2.35
C VAL A 95 -8.59 -5.24 -3.14
N THR A 96 -9.68 -4.71 -2.58
CA THR A 96 -10.99 -4.68 -3.25
C THR A 96 -10.96 -3.85 -4.53
N CYS A 97 -10.32 -2.67 -4.54
CA CYS A 97 -10.14 -1.87 -5.75
C CYS A 97 -9.40 -2.66 -6.84
N LEU A 98 -8.32 -3.34 -6.46
CA LEU A 98 -7.52 -4.14 -7.38
C LEU A 98 -8.30 -5.32 -7.96
N LEU A 99 -9.08 -6.02 -7.13
CA LEU A 99 -9.91 -7.15 -7.55
C LEU A 99 -11.06 -6.75 -8.48
N LEU A 100 -11.74 -5.66 -8.16
CA LEU A 100 -12.86 -5.18 -8.99
C LEU A 100 -12.40 -4.54 -10.31
N GLY A 101 -11.15 -4.09 -10.38
CA GLY A 101 -10.57 -3.44 -11.55
C GLY A 101 -9.83 -4.38 -12.51
N ASN A 102 -9.61 -5.65 -12.15
CA ASN A 102 -8.75 -6.56 -12.91
C ASN A 102 -9.29 -7.99 -12.93
N THR A 103 -8.99 -8.71 -14.00
CA THR A 103 -9.17 -10.16 -14.07
C THR A 103 -7.93 -10.90 -13.53
N PRO A 104 -8.01 -12.22 -13.26
CA PRO A 104 -6.83 -12.99 -12.85
C PRO A 104 -5.72 -13.05 -13.91
N GLU A 105 -6.03 -12.82 -15.17
CA GLU A 105 -5.07 -12.72 -16.27
C GLU A 105 -4.31 -11.38 -16.24
N ASP A 106 -4.91 -10.35 -15.65
CA ASP A 106 -4.31 -9.01 -15.54
C ASP A 106 -3.51 -8.81 -14.26
N LEU A 107 -3.98 -9.42 -13.16
CA LEU A 107 -3.44 -9.23 -11.81
C LEU A 107 -3.42 -10.52 -11.01
N ARG A 108 -2.31 -10.79 -10.39
CA ARG A 108 -2.15 -11.86 -9.38
C ARG A 108 -1.77 -11.27 -8.03
N LEU A 109 -2.24 -11.93 -6.98
CA LEU A 109 -2.00 -11.52 -5.60
C LEU A 109 -1.23 -12.59 -4.83
N LEU A 110 -0.32 -12.15 -4.00
CA LEU A 110 0.29 -12.91 -2.91
C LEU A 110 -0.04 -12.18 -1.61
N MET A 111 -0.66 -12.88 -0.68
CA MET A 111 -1.10 -12.29 0.59
C MET A 111 -0.43 -13.00 1.76
N VAL A 112 0.01 -12.19 2.72
CA VAL A 112 0.72 -12.61 3.93
C VAL A 112 -0.03 -12.07 5.14
N ASP A 113 -0.54 -12.97 5.97
CA ASP A 113 -1.30 -12.66 7.18
C ASP A 113 -0.90 -13.61 8.31
N PRO A 114 0.21 -13.32 9.02
CA PRO A 114 0.71 -14.18 10.10
C PRO A 114 -0.29 -14.35 11.26
N LYS A 115 -1.19 -13.38 11.43
CA LYS A 115 -2.19 -13.38 12.51
C LYS A 115 -3.49 -14.11 12.15
N MET A 116 -3.69 -14.46 10.88
CA MET A 116 -4.91 -15.13 10.38
C MET A 116 -6.21 -14.34 10.64
N VAL A 117 -6.19 -13.02 10.55
CA VAL A 117 -7.34 -12.18 10.94
C VAL A 117 -7.92 -11.41 9.77
N GLU A 118 -7.06 -10.77 8.97
CA GLU A 118 -7.48 -9.74 8.03
C GLU A 118 -7.60 -10.25 6.58
N LEU A 119 -6.61 -11.00 6.10
CA LEU A 119 -6.52 -11.37 4.68
C LEU A 119 -6.99 -12.81 4.40
N VAL A 120 -7.14 -13.65 5.41
CA VAL A 120 -7.60 -15.06 5.23
C VAL A 120 -8.98 -15.14 4.57
N ASN A 121 -9.82 -14.11 4.71
CA ASN A 121 -11.13 -14.03 4.07
C ASN A 121 -11.07 -13.97 2.53
N PHE A 122 -9.92 -13.65 1.97
CA PHE A 122 -9.68 -13.66 0.52
C PHE A 122 -9.27 -15.05 -0.01
N ASN A 123 -9.12 -16.07 0.86
CA ASN A 123 -8.82 -17.41 0.37
C ASN A 123 -9.89 -17.92 -0.62
N GLY A 124 -9.43 -18.55 -1.69
CA GLY A 124 -10.31 -19.11 -2.72
C GLY A 124 -10.61 -18.16 -3.90
N ILE A 125 -10.20 -16.88 -3.85
CA ILE A 125 -10.34 -16.00 -5.02
C ILE A 125 -9.37 -16.43 -6.13
N PRO A 126 -9.76 -16.34 -7.42
CA PRO A 126 -8.94 -16.82 -8.53
C PRO A 126 -7.66 -15.99 -8.79
N HIS A 127 -7.56 -14.80 -8.21
CA HIS A 127 -6.38 -13.94 -8.33
C HIS A 127 -5.18 -14.40 -7.48
N LEU A 128 -5.40 -15.22 -6.45
CA LEU A 128 -4.32 -15.69 -5.59
C LEU A 128 -3.38 -16.65 -6.33
N LEU A 129 -2.07 -16.44 -6.19
CA LEU A 129 -1.03 -17.36 -6.64
C LEU A 129 -0.85 -18.56 -5.70
N SER A 130 -1.18 -18.38 -4.43
CA SER A 130 -1.21 -19.40 -3.39
C SER A 130 -2.28 -19.02 -2.35
N PRO A 131 -2.74 -19.95 -1.49
CA PRO A 131 -3.48 -19.57 -0.29
C PRO A 131 -2.74 -18.52 0.51
N VAL A 132 -3.47 -17.72 1.28
CA VAL A 132 -2.88 -16.69 2.15
C VAL A 132 -1.82 -17.33 3.05
N LEU A 133 -0.63 -16.74 3.05
CA LEU A 133 0.53 -17.26 3.78
C LEU A 133 0.47 -16.82 5.23
N VAL A 134 0.53 -17.76 6.12
CA VAL A 134 0.45 -17.54 7.57
C VAL A 134 1.73 -17.93 8.31
N GLU A 135 2.51 -18.86 7.73
CA GLU A 135 3.76 -19.38 8.31
C GLU A 135 4.95 -18.58 7.76
N VAL A 136 5.81 -18.06 8.64
CA VAL A 136 6.95 -17.19 8.28
C VAL A 136 7.93 -17.89 7.32
N GLU A 137 8.20 -19.18 7.54
CA GLU A 137 9.10 -19.95 6.68
C GLU A 137 8.59 -20.01 5.23
N ARG A 138 7.28 -20.15 5.05
CA ARG A 138 6.65 -20.10 3.73
C ARG A 138 6.71 -18.71 3.12
N VAL A 139 6.54 -17.66 3.95
CA VAL A 139 6.67 -16.27 3.49
C VAL A 139 8.06 -16.01 2.94
N VAL A 140 9.11 -16.40 3.67
CA VAL A 140 10.51 -16.26 3.21
C VAL A 140 10.74 -17.01 1.90
N GLY A 141 10.25 -18.24 1.81
CA GLY A 141 10.32 -19.05 0.57
C GLY A 141 9.61 -18.37 -0.61
N THR A 142 8.45 -17.75 -0.34
CA THR A 142 7.66 -17.02 -1.34
C THR A 142 8.34 -15.72 -1.77
N LEU A 143 8.92 -14.94 -0.85
CA LEU A 143 9.69 -13.75 -1.22
C LEU A 143 10.88 -14.09 -2.13
N ARG A 144 11.57 -15.21 -1.85
CA ARG A 144 12.63 -15.73 -2.74
C ARG A 144 12.07 -16.13 -4.11
N TRP A 145 10.86 -16.68 -4.17
CA TRP A 145 10.20 -16.97 -5.45
C TRP A 145 9.86 -15.70 -6.21
N VAL A 146 9.32 -14.66 -5.54
CA VAL A 146 9.03 -13.37 -6.16
C VAL A 146 10.30 -12.73 -6.75
N LEU A 147 11.43 -12.82 -6.04
CA LEU A 147 12.73 -12.36 -6.57
C LEU A 147 13.15 -13.11 -7.84
N ARG A 148 13.00 -14.44 -7.86
CA ARG A 148 13.28 -15.23 -9.08
C ARG A 148 12.33 -14.88 -10.23
N GLU A 149 11.05 -14.65 -9.94
CA GLU A 149 10.09 -14.22 -10.95
C GLU A 149 10.43 -12.83 -11.50
N MET A 150 10.85 -11.90 -10.65
CA MET A 150 11.36 -10.61 -11.07
C MET A 150 12.55 -10.75 -12.03
N ASP A 151 13.56 -11.56 -11.66
CA ASP A 151 14.74 -11.81 -12.48
C ASP A 151 14.38 -12.51 -13.81
N ARG A 152 13.38 -13.43 -13.80
CA ARG A 152 12.84 -14.07 -15.00
C ARG A 152 12.20 -13.04 -15.93
N ARG A 153 11.39 -12.14 -15.39
CA ARG A 153 10.74 -11.07 -16.17
C ARG A 153 11.76 -10.12 -16.79
N TYR A 154 12.80 -9.74 -16.06
CA TYR A 154 13.88 -8.93 -16.62
C TYR A 154 14.53 -9.58 -17.84
N LYS A 155 14.81 -10.89 -17.78
CA LYS A 155 15.38 -11.63 -18.92
C LYS A 155 14.42 -11.64 -20.11
N LEU A 156 13.14 -11.86 -19.90
CA LEU A 156 12.10 -11.80 -20.95
C LEU A 156 12.03 -10.42 -21.59
N PHE A 157 12.00 -9.36 -20.77
CA PHE A 157 11.90 -7.99 -21.26
C PHE A 157 13.16 -7.60 -22.04
N SER A 158 14.34 -8.00 -21.57
CA SER A 158 15.61 -7.78 -22.28
C SER A 158 15.60 -8.45 -23.67
N ALA A 159 15.17 -9.71 -23.75
CA ALA A 159 15.06 -10.45 -25.00
C ALA A 159 14.07 -9.82 -25.98
N ALA A 160 12.95 -9.28 -25.48
CA ALA A 160 11.92 -8.60 -26.25
C ALA A 160 12.17 -7.10 -26.44
N GLN A 161 13.32 -6.58 -26.02
CA GLN A 161 13.67 -5.14 -26.04
C GLN A 161 12.60 -4.25 -25.37
N ALA A 162 11.88 -4.79 -24.38
CA ALA A 162 10.86 -4.07 -23.63
C ALA A 162 11.45 -3.43 -22.37
N ARG A 163 10.99 -2.23 -22.02
CA ARG A 163 11.47 -1.46 -20.85
C ARG A 163 10.62 -1.63 -19.61
N SER A 164 9.40 -2.14 -19.76
CA SER A 164 8.43 -2.32 -18.70
C SER A 164 7.45 -3.42 -19.05
N ILE A 165 6.69 -3.88 -18.05
CA ILE A 165 5.60 -4.86 -18.24
C ILE A 165 4.56 -4.35 -19.25
N ASP A 166 4.22 -3.05 -19.23
CA ASP A 166 3.25 -2.49 -20.17
C ASP A 166 3.75 -2.59 -21.60
N HIS A 167 4.99 -2.20 -21.86
CA HIS A 167 5.59 -2.29 -23.18
C HIS A 167 5.72 -3.75 -23.64
N PHE A 168 6.13 -4.65 -22.73
CA PHE A 168 6.21 -6.10 -23.03
C PHE A 168 4.84 -6.66 -23.39
N ASN A 169 3.81 -6.36 -22.60
CA ASN A 169 2.46 -6.83 -22.84
C ASN A 169 1.84 -6.25 -24.13
N GLN A 170 2.12 -4.99 -24.45
CA GLN A 170 1.68 -4.38 -25.73
C GLN A 170 2.28 -5.14 -26.93
N ASN A 171 3.58 -5.46 -26.88
CA ASN A 171 4.23 -6.25 -27.92
C ASN A 171 3.61 -7.65 -28.05
N LEU A 172 3.44 -8.35 -26.91
CA LEU A 172 2.82 -9.67 -26.90
C LEU A 172 1.41 -9.68 -27.50
N VAL A 173 0.57 -8.71 -27.12
CA VAL A 173 -0.81 -8.62 -27.63
C VAL A 173 -0.82 -8.34 -29.13
N SER A 174 0.10 -7.49 -29.63
CA SER A 174 0.22 -7.20 -31.07
C SER A 174 0.64 -8.43 -31.89
N GLU A 175 1.32 -9.39 -31.26
CA GLU A 175 1.74 -10.67 -31.86
C GLU A 175 0.71 -11.80 -31.63
N GLY A 176 -0.45 -11.50 -31.02
CA GLY A 176 -1.50 -12.47 -30.71
C GLY A 176 -1.23 -13.34 -29.46
N GLY A 177 -0.22 -12.95 -28.66
CA GLY A 177 0.11 -13.62 -27.38
C GLY A 177 -0.75 -13.10 -26.23
N GLN A 178 -0.66 -13.80 -25.08
CA GLN A 178 -1.34 -13.39 -23.85
C GLN A 178 -0.44 -12.54 -22.96
N PRO A 179 -0.94 -11.40 -22.42
CA PRO A 179 -0.18 -10.57 -21.51
C PRO A 179 0.18 -11.33 -20.24
N ILE A 180 1.30 -10.98 -19.63
CA ILE A 180 1.66 -11.48 -18.29
C ILE A 180 1.04 -10.59 -17.22
N PRO A 181 0.53 -11.17 -16.11
CA PRO A 181 -0.14 -10.39 -15.07
C PRO A 181 0.81 -9.53 -14.26
N TYR A 182 0.30 -8.42 -13.73
CA TYR A 182 0.91 -7.76 -12.57
C TYR A 182 0.90 -8.70 -11.37
N ILE A 183 1.83 -8.49 -10.43
CA ILE A 183 1.83 -9.19 -9.14
C ILE A 183 1.82 -8.14 -8.04
N VAL A 184 0.87 -8.22 -7.12
CA VAL A 184 0.87 -7.41 -5.91
C VAL A 184 1.04 -8.32 -4.70
N VAL A 185 2.09 -8.05 -3.93
CA VAL A 185 2.37 -8.72 -2.66
C VAL A 185 1.83 -7.84 -1.53
N VAL A 186 0.90 -8.37 -0.76
CA VAL A 186 0.26 -7.68 0.38
C VAL A 186 0.72 -8.34 1.67
N VAL A 187 1.30 -7.55 2.56
CA VAL A 187 1.75 -8.00 3.90
C VAL A 187 0.98 -7.20 4.94
N ASP A 188 0.16 -7.86 5.76
CA ASP A 188 -0.64 -7.19 6.81
C ASP A 188 0.20 -6.76 8.00
N GLU A 189 1.18 -7.58 8.42
CA GLU A 189 2.01 -7.27 9.59
C GLU A 189 3.48 -7.58 9.35
N LEU A 190 4.23 -6.54 9.01
CA LEU A 190 5.69 -6.64 8.79
C LEU A 190 6.44 -7.00 10.08
N ALA A 191 5.98 -6.51 11.24
CA ALA A 191 6.67 -6.73 12.51
C ALA A 191 6.86 -8.22 12.82
N ASP A 192 5.85 -9.04 12.57
CA ASP A 192 5.91 -10.47 12.84
C ASP A 192 6.97 -11.17 11.96
N LEU A 193 7.12 -10.73 10.72
CA LEU A 193 8.16 -11.22 9.81
C LEU A 193 9.56 -10.78 10.23
N MET A 194 9.70 -9.50 10.62
CA MET A 194 10.98 -8.93 11.07
C MET A 194 11.44 -9.51 12.41
N MET A 195 10.53 -9.92 13.27
CA MET A 195 10.88 -10.61 14.51
C MET A 195 11.39 -12.05 14.27
N ALA A 196 10.88 -12.73 13.26
CA ALA A 196 11.21 -14.14 13.00
C ALA A 196 12.40 -14.32 12.05
N ALA A 197 12.54 -13.50 11.02
CA ALA A 197 13.57 -13.61 9.99
C ALA A 197 14.01 -12.24 9.45
N PRO A 198 14.56 -11.35 10.30
CA PRO A 198 14.80 -9.95 9.93
C PRO A 198 15.70 -9.80 8.70
N ASP A 199 16.85 -10.45 8.68
CA ASP A 199 17.84 -10.31 7.61
C ASP A 199 17.35 -10.76 6.24
N GLU A 200 16.54 -11.82 6.18
CA GLU A 200 16.04 -12.35 4.91
C GLU A 200 14.86 -11.54 4.40
N VAL A 201 13.96 -11.15 5.29
CA VAL A 201 12.79 -10.33 4.96
C VAL A 201 13.22 -8.95 4.51
N GLU A 202 14.07 -8.27 5.28
CA GLU A 202 14.56 -6.93 4.92
C GLU A 202 15.28 -6.95 3.57
N ARG A 203 16.24 -7.85 3.38
CA ARG A 203 16.99 -7.97 2.10
C ARG A 203 16.07 -8.24 0.93
N SER A 204 15.09 -9.13 1.09
CA SER A 204 14.15 -9.48 0.02
C SER A 204 13.24 -8.31 -0.34
N LEU A 205 12.64 -7.66 0.66
CA LEU A 205 11.76 -6.50 0.46
C LEU A 205 12.51 -5.33 -0.16
N CYS A 206 13.71 -5.01 0.33
CA CYS A 206 14.53 -3.92 -0.21
C CYS A 206 14.93 -4.20 -1.67
N ARG A 207 15.38 -5.41 -2.00
CA ARG A 207 15.74 -5.76 -3.38
C ARG A 207 14.53 -5.71 -4.32
N LEU A 208 13.38 -6.23 -3.89
CA LEU A 208 12.12 -6.09 -4.65
C LEU A 208 11.76 -4.62 -4.84
N ALA A 209 11.77 -3.83 -3.77
CA ALA A 209 11.39 -2.41 -3.85
C ALA A 209 12.33 -1.59 -4.74
N GLN A 210 13.62 -1.93 -4.82
CA GLN A 210 14.57 -1.26 -5.70
C GLN A 210 14.38 -1.59 -7.18
N MET A 211 13.98 -2.82 -7.50
CA MET A 211 14.10 -3.33 -8.86
C MET A 211 12.77 -3.73 -9.50
N SER A 212 11.74 -4.08 -8.74
CA SER A 212 10.58 -4.79 -9.30
C SER A 212 9.56 -3.91 -10.04
N ARG A 213 9.64 -2.57 -9.94
CA ARG A 213 8.70 -1.64 -10.57
C ARG A 213 8.51 -1.92 -12.06
N ALA A 214 9.61 -1.99 -12.81
CA ALA A 214 9.54 -2.21 -14.25
C ALA A 214 8.97 -3.59 -14.62
N THR A 215 9.11 -4.57 -13.73
CA THR A 215 8.62 -5.94 -13.95
C THR A 215 7.15 -6.14 -13.58
N GLY A 216 6.45 -5.08 -13.12
CA GLY A 216 5.06 -5.14 -12.73
C GLY A 216 4.81 -5.91 -11.43
N ILE A 217 5.80 -5.90 -10.51
CA ILE A 217 5.67 -6.49 -9.18
C ILE A 217 5.68 -5.35 -8.16
N HIS A 218 4.63 -5.28 -7.35
CA HIS A 218 4.40 -4.20 -6.40
C HIS A 218 4.19 -4.73 -4.99
N LEU A 219 4.55 -3.94 -3.99
CA LEU A 219 4.46 -4.30 -2.58
C LEU A 219 3.52 -3.35 -1.86
N VAL A 220 2.59 -3.90 -1.10
CA VAL A 220 1.80 -3.19 -0.09
C VAL A 220 2.14 -3.82 1.25
N VAL A 221 2.93 -3.13 2.05
CA VAL A 221 3.46 -3.66 3.31
C VAL A 221 2.90 -2.84 4.44
N ALA A 222 2.33 -3.51 5.44
CA ALA A 222 1.74 -2.82 6.56
C ALA A 222 2.28 -3.29 7.91
N THR A 223 2.16 -2.46 8.93
CA THR A 223 2.53 -2.80 10.30
C THR A 223 1.72 -2.02 11.32
N GLN A 224 1.42 -2.66 12.45
CA GLN A 224 0.86 -2.02 13.64
C GLN A 224 1.94 -1.51 14.59
N ARG A 225 3.21 -1.86 14.34
CA ARG A 225 4.37 -1.52 15.18
C ARG A 225 5.42 -0.78 14.36
N PRO A 226 5.27 0.53 14.13
CA PRO A 226 6.23 1.32 13.37
C PRO A 226 7.46 1.68 14.23
N SER A 227 8.12 0.68 14.80
CA SER A 227 9.40 0.84 15.50
C SER A 227 10.58 0.84 14.52
N VAL A 228 11.73 1.35 14.94
CA VAL A 228 12.95 1.42 14.13
C VAL A 228 13.48 0.04 13.73
N ASP A 229 13.19 -1.00 14.52
CA ASP A 229 13.58 -2.39 14.25
C ASP A 229 12.70 -3.05 13.18
N VAL A 230 11.49 -2.51 12.96
CA VAL A 230 10.53 -2.99 11.96
C VAL A 230 10.61 -2.16 10.69
N VAL A 231 10.54 -0.84 10.83
CA VAL A 231 10.64 0.11 9.72
C VAL A 231 12.05 0.71 9.73
N THR A 232 12.99 -0.10 9.29
CA THR A 232 14.42 0.27 9.27
C THR A 232 14.71 1.38 8.28
N GLY A 233 15.90 1.98 8.38
CA GLY A 233 16.36 2.98 7.42
C GLY A 233 16.39 2.46 5.98
N LEU A 234 16.73 1.17 5.78
CA LEU A 234 16.73 0.53 4.47
C LEU A 234 15.33 0.36 3.90
N ILE A 235 14.37 -0.08 4.72
CA ILE A 235 12.95 -0.16 4.33
C ILE A 235 12.44 1.23 3.93
N LYS A 236 12.65 2.26 4.78
CA LYS A 236 12.22 3.63 4.48
C LYS A 236 12.80 4.19 3.19
N ALA A 237 14.07 3.93 2.93
CA ALA A 237 14.74 4.39 1.70
C ALA A 237 14.13 3.79 0.43
N ASN A 238 13.54 2.60 0.52
CA ASN A 238 13.00 1.86 -0.63
C ASN A 238 11.46 1.92 -0.74
N PHE A 239 10.78 2.42 0.30
CA PHE A 239 9.33 2.66 0.32
C PHE A 239 9.03 4.16 0.46
N PRO A 240 9.10 4.92 -0.66
CA PRO A 240 8.90 6.37 -0.61
C PRO A 240 7.44 6.77 -0.38
N ALA A 241 6.49 5.94 -0.85
CA ALA A 241 5.07 6.17 -0.61
C ALA A 241 4.68 5.54 0.74
N ARG A 242 4.15 6.38 1.63
CA ARG A 242 3.81 5.98 2.99
C ARG A 242 2.47 6.56 3.41
N ILE A 243 1.69 5.75 4.13
CA ILE A 243 0.43 6.14 4.76
C ILE A 243 0.57 5.85 6.26
N SER A 244 0.21 6.81 7.08
CA SER A 244 0.07 6.60 8.52
C SER A 244 -1.35 6.89 8.96
N PHE A 245 -1.93 5.94 9.64
CA PHE A 245 -3.08 6.12 10.50
C PHE A 245 -2.61 6.57 11.89
N ALA A 246 -3.55 6.75 12.83
CA ALA A 246 -3.21 7.06 14.21
C ALA A 246 -2.18 6.07 14.78
N VAL A 247 -1.15 6.59 15.42
CA VAL A 247 -0.10 5.82 16.09
C VAL A 247 -0.02 6.21 17.57
N THR A 248 0.65 5.40 18.39
CA THR A 248 0.66 5.56 19.85
C THR A 248 1.57 6.66 20.35
N SER A 249 2.57 7.05 19.56
CA SER A 249 3.56 8.04 19.99
C SER A 249 4.08 8.92 18.85
N GLN A 250 4.64 10.08 19.20
CA GLN A 250 5.38 10.92 18.25
C GLN A 250 6.61 10.22 17.66
N ALA A 251 7.23 9.32 18.43
CA ALA A 251 8.36 8.52 17.95
C ALA A 251 7.91 7.64 16.79
N ASP A 252 6.78 6.96 16.91
CA ASP A 252 6.19 6.12 15.86
C ASP A 252 5.85 6.94 14.60
N SER A 253 5.27 8.15 14.81
CA SER A 253 5.01 9.07 13.70
C SER A 253 6.29 9.45 12.94
N ARG A 254 7.38 9.74 13.65
CA ARG A 254 8.66 10.04 13.01
C ARG A 254 9.30 8.85 12.34
N VAL A 255 9.10 7.65 12.87
CA VAL A 255 9.60 6.42 12.21
C VAL A 255 8.96 6.25 10.85
N ILE A 256 7.63 6.42 10.73
CA ILE A 256 6.93 6.17 9.47
C ILE A 256 6.93 7.36 8.51
N LEU A 257 6.70 8.59 9.00
CA LEU A 257 6.50 9.78 8.18
C LEU A 257 7.70 10.74 8.16
N ASP A 258 8.72 10.49 8.97
CA ASP A 258 9.86 11.40 9.23
C ASP A 258 9.44 12.73 9.92
N VAL A 259 8.15 12.88 10.27
CA VAL A 259 7.57 14.02 10.96
C VAL A 259 6.66 13.57 12.10
N ALA A 260 6.43 14.43 13.08
CA ALA A 260 5.43 14.21 14.13
C ALA A 260 4.01 14.54 13.58
N GLY A 261 2.98 14.00 14.23
CA GLY A 261 1.58 14.38 13.96
C GLY A 261 0.62 13.21 13.79
N ALA A 262 1.09 12.02 13.38
CA ALA A 262 0.22 10.84 13.29
C ALA A 262 -0.27 10.32 14.67
N ASP A 263 0.35 10.77 15.76
CA ASP A 263 -0.10 10.56 17.12
C ASP A 263 -1.31 11.42 17.52
N LYS A 264 -1.75 12.31 16.62
CA LYS A 264 -2.86 13.26 16.84
C LYS A 264 -4.01 13.06 15.83
N LEU A 265 -3.95 11.98 15.04
CA LEU A 265 -5.01 11.61 14.10
C LEU A 265 -6.22 11.01 14.81
#